data_adb5e3e79841522b1d2216997921f641
#
_entry.id   adb5e3e79841522b1d2216997921f641
#
_cell.length_a   1.000
_cell.length_b   1.000
_cell.length_c   1.000
_cell.angle_alpha   90.00
_cell.angle_beta   90.00
_cell.angle_gamma   90.00
#
_symmetry.space_group_name_H-M   'P 1'
#
loop_
_entity.id
_entity.type
_entity.pdbx_description
1 polymer ?
#
loop_
_entity_poly.entity_id
_entity_poly.type
_entity_poly.pdbx_seq_one_letter_code
_entity_poly.pdbx_strand_id
1 'polypeptide(L)' 'MMKYWELIADKLSANGWTWGYCSAVTRDGWRWVVDAYRGDGRRYIVEADELLSAFLELERFAQRVSPR' A
#
# COMPACT_ATOMS: atom_id res chain seq x y z
N MET A 1 -3.85 20.45 1.93
CA MET A 1 -3.45 19.85 0.66
C MET A 1 -3.24 18.35 0.84
N MET A 2 -3.79 17.56 -0.06
CA MET A 2 -3.71 16.11 0.03
C MET A 2 -2.37 15.62 -0.51
N LYS A 3 -1.74 14.70 0.21
CA LYS A 3 -0.50 14.10 -0.25
C LYS A 3 -0.80 13.04 -1.31
N TYR A 4 0.16 12.81 -2.19
CA TYR A 4 -0.04 11.89 -3.29
C TYR A 4 -0.36 10.47 -2.82
N TRP A 5 0.28 10.01 -1.76
CA TRP A 5 -0.01 8.66 -1.25
C TRP A 5 -1.46 8.54 -0.76
N GLU A 6 -2.06 9.65 -0.31
CA GLU A 6 -3.46 9.64 0.10
C GLU A 6 -4.39 9.42 -1.08
N LEU A 7 -4.02 9.93 -2.24
CA LEU A 7 -4.80 9.67 -3.44
C LEU A 7 -4.78 8.19 -3.80
N ILE A 8 -3.61 7.58 -3.69
CA ILE A 8 -3.47 6.14 -3.94
C ILE A 8 -4.28 5.34 -2.95
N ALA A 9 -4.23 5.72 -1.67
CA ALA A 9 -4.98 5.04 -0.63
C ALA A 9 -6.48 5.13 -0.89
N ASP A 10 -6.96 6.29 -1.34
CA ASP A 10 -8.37 6.45 -1.68
C ASP A 10 -8.77 5.54 -2.83
N LYS A 11 -7.91 5.40 -3.83
CA LYS A 11 -8.17 4.48 -4.93
C LYS A 11 -8.27 3.04 -4.46
N LEU A 12 -7.37 2.64 -3.57
CA LEU A 12 -7.41 1.29 -3.02
C LEU A 12 -8.71 1.04 -2.29
N SER A 13 -9.13 2.00 -1.45
CA SER A 13 -10.38 1.88 -0.72
C SER A 13 -11.57 1.78 -1.67
N ALA A 14 -11.57 2.58 -2.72
CA ALA A 14 -12.66 2.57 -3.70
C ALA A 14 -12.74 1.24 -4.44
N ASN A 15 -11.64 0.51 -4.53
CA ASN A 15 -11.58 -0.79 -5.21
C ASN A 15 -11.76 -1.96 -4.25
N GLY A 16 -12.17 -1.69 -3.03
CA GLY A 16 -12.48 -2.76 -2.09
C GLY A 16 -11.30 -3.26 -1.27
N TRP A 17 -10.18 -2.52 -1.29
CA TRP A 17 -9.02 -2.89 -0.48
C TRP A 17 -9.11 -2.25 0.88
N THR A 18 -8.77 -3.01 1.91
CA THR A 18 -8.53 -2.48 3.25
C THR A 18 -7.01 -2.38 3.41
N TRP A 19 -6.54 -1.25 3.90
CA TRP A 19 -5.10 -1.02 4.01
C TRP A 19 -4.76 -0.38 5.33
N GLY A 20 -3.50 -0.54 5.71
CA GLY A 20 -2.95 0.13 6.88
C GLY A 20 -1.46 0.28 6.70
N TYR A 21 -0.84 1.08 7.55
CA TYR A 21 0.61 1.25 7.48
C TYR A 21 1.18 1.46 8.88
N CYS A 22 2.46 1.17 8.99
CA CYS A 22 3.21 1.47 10.21
C CYS A 22 4.66 1.71 9.83
N SER A 23 5.41 2.28 10.75
CA SER A 23 6.83 2.47 10.55
C SER A 23 7.59 1.59 11.52
N ALA A 24 8.81 1.23 11.14
CA ALA A 24 9.67 0.40 11.96
C ALA A 24 11.11 0.82 11.77
N VAL A 25 11.89 0.71 12.83
CA VAL A 25 13.32 0.94 12.76
C VAL A 25 13.99 -0.41 12.61
N THR A 26 14.77 -0.57 11.55
CA THR A 26 15.47 -1.81 11.26
C THR A 26 16.97 -1.56 11.25
N ARG A 27 17.73 -2.59 10.98
CA ARG A 27 19.18 -2.44 10.83
C ARG A 27 19.54 -1.47 9.73
N ASP A 28 18.72 -1.42 8.69
CA ASP A 28 18.95 -0.56 7.54
C ASP A 28 18.35 0.83 7.72
N GLY A 29 17.81 1.12 8.90
CA GLY A 29 17.23 2.40 9.22
C GLY A 29 15.72 2.36 9.26
N TRP A 30 15.13 3.49 9.01
CA TRP A 30 13.69 3.67 9.10
C TRP A 30 12.99 3.08 7.88
N ARG A 31 11.96 2.28 8.12
CA ARG A 31 11.22 1.65 7.03
C ARG A 31 9.72 1.83 7.24
N TRP A 32 9.00 1.92 6.14
CA TRP A 32 7.54 1.94 6.15
C TRP A 32 7.01 0.60 5.66
N VAL A 33 6.02 0.08 6.37
CA VAL A 33 5.37 -1.17 5.98
C VAL A 33 3.91 -0.85 5.72
N VAL A 34 3.45 -1.17 4.53
CA VAL A 34 2.06 -0.96 4.14
C VAL A 34 1.47 -2.32 3.80
N ASP A 35 0.30 -2.58 4.34
CA ASP A 35 -0.35 -3.85 4.14
C ASP A 35 -1.75 -3.57 3.60
N ALA A 36 -2.20 -4.39 2.67
CA ALA A 36 -3.50 -4.22 2.06
C ALA A 36 -4.11 -5.59 1.78
N TYR A 37 -5.41 -5.72 2.00
CA TYR A 37 -6.07 -6.98 1.69
C TYR A 37 -7.49 -6.73 1.17
N ARG A 38 -8.01 -7.72 0.46
CA ARG A 38 -9.37 -7.71 -0.04
C ARG A 38 -10.16 -8.84 0.59
N GLY A 39 -11.48 -8.69 0.56
CA GLY A 39 -12.36 -9.70 1.12
C GLY A 39 -12.29 -11.05 0.42
N ASP A 40 -11.67 -11.12 -0.75
CA ASP A 40 -11.52 -12.38 -1.49
C ASP A 40 -10.29 -13.18 -1.05
N GLY A 41 -9.59 -12.74 -0.02
CA GLY A 41 -8.42 -13.44 0.51
C GLY A 41 -7.09 -12.94 0.00
N ARG A 42 -7.07 -11.96 -0.88
CA ARG A 42 -5.82 -11.41 -1.39
C ARG A 42 -5.21 -10.47 -0.38
N ARG A 43 -3.92 -10.58 -0.20
CA ARG A 43 -3.20 -9.75 0.74
C ARG A 43 -1.81 -9.45 0.23
N TYR A 44 -1.39 -8.20 0.33
CA TYR A 44 -0.06 -7.76 -0.06
C TYR A 44 0.56 -6.96 1.05
N ILE A 45 1.84 -7.18 1.29
CA ILE A 45 2.60 -6.44 2.27
C ILE A 45 3.82 -5.88 1.54
N VAL A 46 4.01 -4.57 1.64
CA VAL A 46 5.09 -3.88 0.96
C VAL A 46 5.92 -3.11 1.97
N GLU A 47 7.22 -3.16 1.82
CA GLU A 47 8.14 -2.45 2.68
C GLU A 47 8.98 -1.51 1.84
N ALA A 48 9.13 -0.27 2.27
CA ALA A 48 9.91 0.72 1.54
C ALA A 48 10.45 1.78 2.51
N ASP A 49 11.43 2.53 2.04
CA ASP A 49 12.02 3.59 2.85
C ASP A 49 11.17 4.86 2.85
N GLU A 50 10.21 4.98 1.94
CA GLU A 50 9.28 6.10 1.89
C GLU A 50 7.86 5.59 1.75
N LEU A 51 6.94 6.28 2.43
CA LEU A 51 5.54 5.88 2.42
C LEU A 51 4.95 5.92 1.01
N LEU A 52 5.28 6.94 0.25
CA LEU A 52 4.79 7.05 -1.12
C LEU A 52 5.26 5.87 -1.97
N SER A 53 6.51 5.48 -1.83
CA SER A 53 7.05 4.34 -2.59
C SER A 53 6.29 3.06 -2.28
N ALA A 54 5.96 2.85 -1.00
CA ALA A 54 5.21 1.67 -0.61
C ALA A 54 3.82 1.66 -1.24
N PHE A 55 3.13 2.80 -1.24
CA PHE A 55 1.81 2.88 -1.85
C PHE A 55 1.86 2.73 -3.36
N LEU A 56 2.89 3.25 -4.01
CA LEU A 56 3.06 3.06 -5.44
C LEU A 56 3.23 1.59 -5.80
N GLU A 57 4.00 0.86 -5.01
CA GLU A 57 4.14 -0.57 -5.21
C GLU A 57 2.81 -1.30 -5.04
N LEU A 58 2.05 -0.95 -4.01
CA LEU A 58 0.75 -1.54 -3.80
C LEU A 58 -0.19 -1.27 -4.96
N GLU A 59 -0.17 -0.07 -5.48
CA GLU A 59 -1.02 0.28 -6.61
C GLU A 59 -0.71 -0.59 -7.82
N ARG A 60 0.57 -0.83 -8.06
CA ARG A 60 0.99 -1.69 -9.17
C ARG A 60 0.48 -3.12 -8.99
N PHE A 61 0.58 -3.66 -7.78
CA PHE A 61 0.05 -5.00 -7.51
C PHE A 61 -1.46 -5.05 -7.68
N ALA A 62 -2.16 -4.03 -7.20
CA ALA A 62 -3.61 -3.99 -7.29
C ALA A 62 -4.08 -3.94 -8.74
N GLN A 63 -3.38 -3.19 -9.58
CA GLN A 63 -3.72 -3.12 -10.99
C GLN A 63 -3.43 -4.43 -11.70
N ARG A 64 -2.37 -5.10 -11.29
CA ARG A 64 -1.94 -6.34 -11.92
C ARG A 64 -2.96 -7.45 -11.73
N VAL A 65 -3.61 -7.50 -10.56
CA VAL A 65 -4.58 -8.56 -10.26
C VAL A 65 -6.01 -8.15 -10.59
N SER A 66 -6.19 -6.95 -11.09
CA SER A 66 -7.52 -6.45 -11.43
C SER A 66 -8.09 -7.24 -12.59
N PRO A 67 -9.31 -7.74 -12.48
CA PRO A 67 -9.93 -8.43 -13.61
C PRO A 67 -10.27 -7.45 -14.71
N ARG A 68 -10.33 -7.92 -15.89
CA ARG A 68 -10.72 -7.10 -17.01
C ARG A 68 -12.19 -7.15 -17.29
#